data_bbe3d09b627b8ab50b8d3d537711562d
#
_entry.id   bbe3d09b627b8ab50b8d3d537711562d
#
_cell.length_a   1.000
_cell.length_b   1.000
_cell.length_c   1.000
_cell.angle_alpha   90.00
_cell.angle_beta   90.00
_cell.angle_gamma   90.00
#
_symmetry.space_group_name_H-M   'P 1'
#
loop_
_entity.id
_entity.type
_entity.pdbx_description
1 polymer ?
#
loop_
_entity_poly.entity_id
_entity_poly.type
_entity_poly.pdbx_seq_one_letter_code
_entity_poly.pdbx_strand_id
1 'polypeptide(L)'
;MKRFFVLIAVAVTLALVSGCSKELTLGGIFDMAASPDGIVDIPEDEGGDNYEDYADNPFIMTSDQNISTFSVDADGASYANMRRYIMSGALPPAASVRIEEYLNYFTFDYKNPADGNKVALNAESSVCPWNTAHRLIRLGLKGQSITEAEMPDANFVFLIDVSGSMNSTDKLQLLKAGLSTLVDQLRPKDRVSIITYSGKVKKILESTLASESSKIKSAISSLTASGSTAGGAAMKMAYEEALDNYIEGGNNRVIMGTDGDFNVGVKTTDDLVEMVQDYAVKGIYLTVCGFGRGNLNDSMMESISNHGNGTYEYIATEDDMTKVFVNERSEFLAVANDTKIQITFDKDRIESYRLIGYENRVLSNEDFENDAKDAGEIGAGQTITALYEVVPAAEGSADEGVLAVFDVRYKKALGDDSVALGMDVVPTDASSLSSEFRFAAGVAAYGMLLRDSPYKGEATYVMARELAEEGLEFDQYGYRADFVDIIKAAEKISAKD
;
A
#
# COMPACT_ATOMS: atom_id res chain seq x y z
N MET A 1 -17.73 77.65 -6.46
CA MET A 1 -17.54 78.22 -7.81
C MET A 1 -17.50 77.06 -8.79
N LYS A 2 -18.46 77.09 -9.76
CA LYS A 2 -18.48 76.58 -11.13
C LYS A 2 -18.06 75.09 -11.32
N ARG A 3 -19.01 74.15 -11.56
CA ARG A 3 -19.62 73.80 -12.87
C ARG A 3 -18.59 73.32 -13.92
N PHE A 4 -18.71 72.09 -14.39
CA PHE A 4 -19.26 71.78 -15.70
C PHE A 4 -19.45 70.23 -15.93
N PHE A 5 -20.65 69.93 -16.41
CA PHE A 5 -21.11 68.69 -17.02
C PHE A 5 -20.48 68.50 -18.37
N VAL A 6 -20.26 67.24 -18.82
CA VAL A 6 -20.58 66.86 -20.19
C VAL A 6 -21.00 65.35 -20.23
N LEU A 7 -22.21 65.17 -20.73
CA LEU A 7 -22.84 63.96 -21.27
C LEU A 7 -22.46 63.78 -22.74
N ILE A 8 -22.34 62.55 -23.21
CA ILE A 8 -22.67 62.08 -24.58
C ILE A 8 -22.69 60.53 -24.48
N ALA A 9 -23.81 59.76 -24.49
CA ALA A 9 -24.83 59.47 -25.51
C ALA A 9 -24.34 58.41 -26.57
N VAL A 10 -24.78 57.15 -26.37
CA VAL A 10 -25.57 56.25 -27.25
C VAL A 10 -25.05 55.96 -28.68
N ALA A 11 -24.84 54.67 -28.96
CA ALA A 11 -25.29 54.07 -30.22
C ALA A 11 -25.62 52.57 -30.02
N VAL A 12 -26.88 52.27 -30.20
CA VAL A 12 -27.50 50.93 -30.30
C VAL A 12 -27.33 50.49 -31.76
N THR A 13 -26.94 49.26 -32.00
CA THR A 13 -27.25 48.58 -33.24
C THR A 13 -27.84 47.20 -32.96
N LEU A 14 -29.14 47.13 -33.24
CA LEU A 14 -29.95 45.90 -33.35
C LEU A 14 -29.51 45.12 -34.60
N ALA A 15 -29.35 43.81 -34.47
CA ALA A 15 -29.54 42.89 -35.58
C ALA A 15 -30.40 41.74 -35.07
N LEU A 16 -31.62 41.69 -35.56
CA LEU A 16 -32.59 40.61 -35.48
C LEU A 16 -32.20 39.47 -36.39
N VAL A 17 -32.24 38.21 -35.90
CA VAL A 17 -32.72 37.09 -36.71
C VAL A 17 -33.36 36.04 -35.78
N SER A 18 -34.64 35.86 -36.00
CA SER A 18 -35.58 34.73 -35.78
C SER A 18 -35.03 33.44 -35.17
N GLY A 19 -35.56 32.97 -34.05
CA GLY A 19 -36.76 32.18 -34.01
C GLY A 19 -36.50 30.70 -33.80
N CYS A 20 -36.66 30.17 -32.59
CA CYS A 20 -37.49 29.00 -32.36
C CYS A 20 -37.69 28.79 -30.83
N SER A 21 -38.90 28.97 -30.40
CA SER A 21 -39.40 28.59 -29.09
C SER A 21 -39.44 27.06 -28.98
N LYS A 22 -38.92 26.53 -27.89
CA LYS A 22 -39.42 25.25 -27.33
C LYS A 22 -39.53 25.36 -25.83
N GLU A 23 -40.70 24.97 -25.40
CA GLU A 23 -41.21 24.99 -24.05
C GLU A 23 -40.35 24.19 -23.04
N LEU A 24 -40.29 24.71 -21.81
CA LEU A 24 -39.95 23.91 -20.64
C LEU A 24 -41.07 22.89 -20.38
N THR A 25 -40.75 21.63 -20.50
CA THR A 25 -41.50 20.55 -19.85
C THR A 25 -40.62 19.87 -18.83
N LEU A 26 -41.00 20.02 -17.57
CA LEU A 26 -40.55 19.15 -16.48
C LEU A 26 -41.08 17.74 -16.74
N GLY A 27 -40.24 16.75 -16.65
CA GLY A 27 -40.65 15.34 -16.57
C GLY A 27 -39.88 14.41 -17.50
N GLY A 28 -38.87 13.74 -16.98
CA GLY A 28 -38.16 12.72 -17.73
C GLY A 28 -37.21 11.98 -16.80
N ILE A 29 -37.78 11.07 -16.07
CA ILE A 29 -37.11 9.98 -15.35
C ILE A 29 -36.18 9.24 -16.31
N PHE A 30 -34.97 8.99 -15.82
CA PHE A 30 -33.95 8.06 -16.29
C PHE A 30 -34.39 7.05 -17.35
N ASP A 31 -33.85 7.22 -18.54
CA ASP A 31 -33.72 6.11 -19.50
C ASP A 31 -32.22 5.98 -19.79
N MET A 32 -31.57 5.10 -19.04
CA MET A 32 -30.21 4.63 -19.34
C MET A 32 -30.32 3.64 -20.47
N ALA A 33 -30.36 4.14 -21.71
CA ALA A 33 -30.08 3.30 -22.87
C ALA A 33 -28.58 2.99 -22.84
N ALA A 34 -28.23 1.76 -22.45
CA ALA A 34 -26.90 1.21 -22.62
C ALA A 34 -26.53 1.28 -24.11
N SER A 35 -25.53 2.07 -24.45
CA SER A 35 -24.81 1.97 -25.71
C SER A 35 -24.06 0.64 -25.73
N PRO A 36 -23.98 -0.06 -26.86
CA PRO A 36 -23.31 -1.37 -26.95
C PRO A 36 -21.78 -1.29 -26.84
N ASP A 37 -21.21 -0.09 -26.83
CA ASP A 37 -19.79 0.17 -26.68
C ASP A 37 -19.62 1.04 -25.43
N GLY A 38 -19.56 0.37 -24.27
CA GLY A 38 -19.41 0.99 -22.97
C GLY A 38 -17.97 1.49 -22.71
N ILE A 39 -17.44 2.34 -23.58
CA ILE A 39 -16.27 3.17 -23.27
C ILE A 39 -16.82 4.39 -22.55
N VAL A 40 -16.70 4.40 -21.24
CA VAL A 40 -16.77 5.65 -20.47
C VAL A 40 -15.48 6.39 -20.78
N ASP A 41 -15.54 7.46 -21.58
CA ASP A 41 -14.45 8.42 -21.65
C ASP A 41 -14.18 8.91 -20.25
N ILE A 42 -13.11 8.41 -19.63
CA ILE A 42 -12.57 8.99 -18.40
C ILE A 42 -11.95 10.31 -18.86
N PRO A 43 -12.39 11.48 -18.37
CA PRO A 43 -11.72 12.73 -18.68
C PRO A 43 -10.25 12.58 -18.30
N GLU A 44 -9.33 12.95 -19.21
CA GLU A 44 -7.94 13.16 -18.83
C GLU A 44 -7.94 14.20 -17.70
N ASP A 45 -7.51 13.78 -16.53
CA ASP A 45 -7.57 14.58 -15.32
C ASP A 45 -6.46 15.61 -15.36
N GLU A 46 -6.78 16.91 -15.49
CA GLU A 46 -5.80 18.01 -15.45
C GLU A 46 -5.18 18.22 -14.03
N GLY A 47 -5.43 17.29 -13.10
CA GLY A 47 -4.92 17.27 -11.73
C GLY A 47 -4.64 15.84 -11.29
N GLY A 48 -3.93 15.06 -12.11
CA GLY A 48 -3.74 13.63 -11.96
C GLY A 48 -3.11 13.18 -10.63
N ASP A 49 -3.36 11.92 -10.27
CA ASP A 49 -2.68 11.24 -9.18
C ASP A 49 -1.15 11.35 -9.36
N ASN A 50 -0.41 11.58 -8.29
CA ASN A 50 1.04 11.79 -8.32
C ASN A 50 1.75 10.52 -7.84
N TYR A 51 2.48 9.87 -8.76
CA TYR A 51 3.29 8.69 -8.50
C TYR A 51 4.77 9.00 -8.73
N GLU A 52 5.63 8.41 -7.93
CA GLU A 52 7.07 8.44 -8.17
C GLU A 52 7.44 7.33 -9.15
N ASP A 53 8.23 7.66 -10.17
CA ASP A 53 8.64 6.71 -11.22
C ASP A 53 9.99 6.09 -10.85
N TYR A 54 9.99 4.82 -10.49
CA TYR A 54 11.18 4.04 -10.20
C TYR A 54 11.56 3.15 -11.38
N ALA A 55 12.81 3.25 -11.83
CA ALA A 55 13.34 2.31 -12.80
C ALA A 55 13.52 0.92 -12.17
N ASP A 56 13.23 -0.14 -12.94
CA ASP A 56 13.48 -1.51 -12.48
C ASP A 56 14.92 -1.73 -12.03
N ASN A 57 15.13 -2.46 -10.94
CA ASN A 57 16.45 -2.90 -10.52
C ASN A 57 17.17 -3.65 -11.65
N PRO A 58 18.42 -3.29 -11.99
CA PRO A 58 19.19 -3.96 -13.02
C PRO A 58 19.76 -5.31 -12.53
N PHE A 59 20.21 -6.14 -13.45
CA PHE A 59 21.08 -7.28 -13.10
C PHE A 59 22.43 -6.78 -12.58
N ILE A 60 22.87 -7.32 -11.44
CA ILE A 60 24.15 -7.05 -10.79
C ILE A 60 25.01 -8.29 -10.91
N MET A 61 26.24 -8.15 -11.41
CA MET A 61 27.20 -9.24 -11.50
C MET A 61 27.69 -9.61 -10.09
N THR A 62 27.65 -10.88 -9.73
CA THR A 62 28.15 -11.35 -8.44
C THR A 62 29.65 -11.17 -8.27
N SER A 63 30.42 -11.08 -9.39
CA SER A 63 31.84 -10.71 -9.36
C SER A 63 32.07 -9.32 -8.80
N ASP A 64 31.17 -8.37 -9.06
CA ASP A 64 31.25 -6.98 -8.63
C ASP A 64 30.65 -6.83 -7.23
N GLN A 65 29.43 -7.35 -7.03
CA GLN A 65 28.72 -7.32 -5.76
C GLN A 65 27.85 -8.59 -5.63
N ASN A 66 28.17 -9.47 -4.68
CA ASN A 66 27.38 -10.67 -4.44
C ASN A 66 26.43 -10.58 -3.25
N ILE A 67 26.30 -9.41 -2.66
CA ILE A 67 25.43 -9.14 -1.52
C ILE A 67 24.38 -8.10 -1.96
N SER A 68 23.12 -8.39 -1.66
CA SER A 68 22.00 -7.46 -1.85
C SER A 68 21.29 -7.25 -0.53
N THR A 69 21.05 -5.99 -0.16
CA THR A 69 20.44 -5.60 1.10
C THR A 69 19.27 -4.65 0.85
N PHE A 70 18.15 -4.90 1.54
CA PHE A 70 16.95 -4.04 1.44
C PHE A 70 16.12 -4.11 2.73
N SER A 71 15.26 -3.12 2.97
CA SER A 71 14.26 -3.15 4.04
C SER A 71 13.00 -3.86 3.57
N VAL A 72 12.25 -4.45 4.51
CA VAL A 72 10.91 -4.98 4.21
C VAL A 72 9.97 -3.85 3.82
N ASP A 73 8.97 -4.21 3.03
CA ASP A 73 7.84 -3.40 2.68
C ASP A 73 6.56 -4.22 2.88
N ALA A 74 5.60 -3.65 3.59
CA ALA A 74 4.36 -4.32 3.97
C ALA A 74 3.12 -3.67 3.36
N ASP A 75 3.30 -2.69 2.50
CA ASP A 75 2.23 -1.90 1.89
C ASP A 75 1.47 -2.69 0.82
N GLY A 76 0.19 -2.37 0.64
CA GLY A 76 -0.68 -2.97 -0.37
C GLY A 76 -1.37 -1.93 -1.27
N ALA A 77 -1.05 -0.65 -1.13
CA ALA A 77 -1.75 0.44 -1.77
C ALA A 77 -1.68 0.39 -3.31
N SER A 78 -0.51 0.07 -3.86
CA SER A 78 -0.32 -0.02 -5.31
C SER A 78 -1.20 -1.11 -5.93
N TYR A 79 -1.37 -2.27 -5.27
CA TYR A 79 -2.28 -3.33 -5.76
C TYR A 79 -3.74 -2.88 -5.74
N ALA A 80 -4.21 -2.32 -4.62
CA ALA A 80 -5.59 -1.84 -4.50
C ALA A 80 -5.91 -0.72 -5.51
N ASN A 81 -4.95 0.17 -5.75
CA ASN A 81 -5.05 1.20 -6.78
C ASN A 81 -5.10 0.61 -8.20
N MET A 82 -4.24 -0.35 -8.52
CA MET A 82 -4.28 -1.09 -9.80
C MET A 82 -5.64 -1.75 -10.01
N ARG A 83 -6.15 -2.45 -8.99
CA ARG A 83 -7.47 -3.09 -9.02
C ARG A 83 -8.56 -2.09 -9.39
N ARG A 84 -8.53 -0.89 -8.81
CA ARG A 84 -9.44 0.23 -9.15
C ARG A 84 -9.40 0.59 -10.63
N TYR A 85 -8.18 0.74 -11.21
CA TYR A 85 -8.02 1.04 -12.64
C TYR A 85 -8.63 -0.04 -13.52
N ILE A 86 -8.26 -1.30 -13.28
CA ILE A 86 -8.76 -2.45 -14.07
C ILE A 86 -10.28 -2.54 -14.01
N MET A 87 -10.87 -2.39 -12.82
CA MET A 87 -12.33 -2.41 -12.66
C MET A 87 -13.05 -1.23 -13.33
N SER A 88 -12.35 -0.11 -13.55
CA SER A 88 -12.88 1.01 -14.34
C SER A 88 -12.68 0.84 -15.85
N GLY A 89 -12.03 -0.26 -16.29
CA GLY A 89 -11.80 -0.56 -17.69
C GLY A 89 -10.53 0.05 -18.30
N ALA A 90 -9.58 0.49 -17.47
CA ALA A 90 -8.31 1.07 -17.88
C ALA A 90 -7.13 0.30 -17.27
N LEU A 91 -5.96 0.33 -17.93
CA LEU A 91 -4.70 -0.11 -17.30
C LEU A 91 -4.19 1.00 -16.36
N PRO A 92 -3.51 0.63 -15.26
CA PRO A 92 -2.89 1.61 -14.39
C PRO A 92 -1.68 2.29 -15.09
N PRO A 93 -1.32 3.53 -14.71
CA PRO A 93 -0.05 4.12 -15.13
C PRO A 93 1.13 3.24 -14.68
N ALA A 94 2.14 3.02 -15.53
CA ALA A 94 3.29 2.19 -15.21
C ALA A 94 4.00 2.64 -13.90
N ALA A 95 4.11 3.95 -13.67
CA ALA A 95 4.70 4.53 -12.46
C ALA A 95 3.91 4.20 -11.17
N SER A 96 2.64 3.80 -11.26
CA SER A 96 1.85 3.41 -10.09
C SER A 96 2.02 1.93 -9.69
N VAL A 97 2.80 1.15 -10.46
CA VAL A 97 2.96 -0.29 -10.26
C VAL A 97 4.20 -0.58 -9.43
N ARG A 98 4.03 -0.95 -8.18
CA ARG A 98 5.07 -1.43 -7.27
C ARG A 98 4.87 -2.92 -7.06
N ILE A 99 5.79 -3.73 -7.62
CA ILE A 99 5.61 -5.21 -7.68
C ILE A 99 5.67 -5.82 -6.29
N GLU A 100 6.50 -5.30 -5.40
CA GLU A 100 6.58 -5.70 -3.99
C GLU A 100 5.24 -5.55 -3.28
N GLU A 101 4.53 -4.44 -3.51
CA GLU A 101 3.21 -4.23 -2.92
C GLU A 101 2.13 -5.13 -3.53
N TYR A 102 2.31 -5.54 -4.80
CA TYR A 102 1.43 -6.55 -5.38
C TYR A 102 1.64 -7.91 -4.70
N LEU A 103 2.89 -8.28 -4.43
CA LEU A 103 3.22 -9.50 -3.69
C LEU A 103 2.69 -9.44 -2.26
N ASN A 104 2.92 -8.33 -1.56
CA ASN A 104 2.63 -8.20 -0.12
C ASN A 104 1.17 -7.84 0.18
N TYR A 105 0.36 -7.55 -0.85
CA TYR A 105 -1.09 -7.49 -0.71
C TYR A 105 -1.70 -8.85 -0.31
N PHE A 106 -1.04 -9.96 -0.62
CA PHE A 106 -1.52 -11.32 -0.35
C PHE A 106 -0.81 -11.92 0.84
N THR A 107 -1.59 -12.59 1.68
CA THR A 107 -1.03 -13.47 2.72
C THR A 107 -0.60 -14.80 2.10
N PHE A 108 0.60 -15.29 2.50
CA PHE A 108 1.16 -16.55 2.07
C PHE A 108 1.12 -17.60 3.18
N ASP A 109 0.95 -18.89 2.83
CA ASP A 109 0.93 -20.01 3.78
C ASP A 109 2.35 -20.37 4.26
N TYR A 110 3.01 -19.42 4.91
CA TYR A 110 4.30 -19.64 5.51
C TYR A 110 4.17 -20.17 6.94
N LYS A 111 5.16 -20.95 7.36
CA LYS A 111 5.20 -21.50 8.73
C LYS A 111 5.34 -20.39 9.76
N ASN A 112 4.65 -20.51 10.88
CA ASN A 112 4.85 -19.62 12.02
C ASN A 112 6.26 -19.74 12.60
N PRO A 113 6.80 -18.65 13.18
CA PRO A 113 8.07 -18.69 13.90
C PRO A 113 8.06 -19.71 15.04
N ALA A 114 9.22 -20.34 15.25
CA ALA A 114 9.49 -21.27 16.35
C ALA A 114 10.57 -20.69 17.29
N ASP A 115 10.81 -21.37 18.40
CA ASP A 115 11.94 -21.14 19.32
C ASP A 115 12.01 -19.71 19.89
N GLY A 116 10.85 -19.05 20.04
CA GLY A 116 10.77 -17.68 20.60
C GLY A 116 11.21 -16.58 19.65
N ASN A 117 11.42 -16.89 18.37
CA ASN A 117 11.62 -15.89 17.34
C ASN A 117 10.31 -15.18 17.00
N LYS A 118 10.43 -13.94 16.51
CA LYS A 118 9.28 -13.13 16.06
C LYS A 118 9.03 -13.28 14.56
N VAL A 119 10.01 -13.79 13.81
CA VAL A 119 9.94 -13.97 12.36
C VAL A 119 10.37 -15.40 12.01
N ALA A 120 9.73 -16.00 11.01
CA ALA A 120 10.16 -17.22 10.36
C ALA A 120 10.63 -16.94 8.94
N LEU A 121 11.65 -17.68 8.47
CA LEU A 121 12.20 -17.58 7.13
C LEU A 121 11.71 -18.74 6.26
N ASN A 122 11.46 -18.46 4.99
CA ASN A 122 11.09 -19.41 3.95
C ASN A 122 11.85 -19.08 2.68
N ALA A 123 12.34 -20.06 1.94
CA ALA A 123 12.94 -19.85 0.64
C ALA A 123 12.66 -21.04 -0.29
N GLU A 124 12.45 -20.74 -1.56
CA GLU A 124 12.37 -21.72 -2.65
C GLU A 124 13.09 -21.18 -3.88
N SER A 125 13.67 -22.06 -4.68
CA SER A 125 14.29 -21.69 -5.95
C SER A 125 13.93 -22.68 -7.04
N SER A 126 13.45 -22.18 -8.19
CA SER A 126 13.08 -22.98 -9.34
C SER A 126 13.46 -22.28 -10.65
N VAL A 127 13.20 -22.93 -11.78
CA VAL A 127 13.34 -22.29 -13.10
C VAL A 127 12.44 -21.08 -13.19
N CYS A 128 12.96 -19.98 -13.77
CA CYS A 128 12.20 -18.75 -13.96
C CYS A 128 11.15 -18.94 -15.07
N PRO A 129 9.84 -18.69 -14.79
CA PRO A 129 8.78 -18.96 -15.78
C PRO A 129 8.88 -18.13 -17.06
N TRP A 130 9.35 -16.89 -16.97
CA TRP A 130 9.44 -15.96 -18.12
C TRP A 130 10.81 -15.94 -18.79
N ASN A 131 11.78 -16.69 -18.25
CA ASN A 131 13.08 -16.93 -18.88
C ASN A 131 13.70 -18.24 -18.39
N THR A 132 13.51 -19.31 -19.12
CA THR A 132 13.91 -20.66 -18.70
C THR A 132 15.43 -20.88 -18.59
N ALA A 133 16.27 -19.95 -19.08
CA ALA A 133 17.71 -19.96 -18.84
C ALA A 133 18.09 -19.41 -17.44
N HIS A 134 17.16 -18.74 -16.77
CA HIS A 134 17.33 -18.17 -15.45
C HIS A 134 16.65 -19.01 -14.37
N ARG A 135 16.93 -18.70 -13.12
CA ARG A 135 16.16 -19.21 -11.97
C ARG A 135 15.47 -18.06 -11.26
N LEU A 136 14.37 -18.40 -10.60
CA LEU A 136 13.65 -17.50 -9.71
C LEU A 136 13.85 -18.00 -8.27
N ILE A 137 14.26 -17.12 -7.37
CA ILE A 137 14.34 -17.36 -5.94
C ILE A 137 13.22 -16.57 -5.27
N ARG A 138 12.38 -17.25 -4.47
CA ARG A 138 11.39 -16.64 -3.60
C ARG A 138 11.92 -16.66 -2.17
N LEU A 139 11.98 -15.49 -1.56
CA LEU A 139 12.22 -15.29 -0.13
C LEU A 139 10.89 -14.95 0.54
N GLY A 140 10.62 -15.56 1.67
CA GLY A 140 9.42 -15.32 2.44
C GLY A 140 9.72 -15.14 3.92
N LEU A 141 9.10 -14.12 4.53
CA LEU A 141 9.08 -13.96 5.98
C LEU A 141 7.65 -14.08 6.49
N LYS A 142 7.50 -14.57 7.72
CA LYS A 142 6.23 -14.54 8.45
C LYS A 142 6.43 -14.01 9.85
N GLY A 143 5.69 -12.97 10.17
CA GLY A 143 5.58 -12.45 11.53
C GLY A 143 4.85 -13.43 12.44
N GLN A 144 5.22 -13.46 13.71
CA GLN A 144 4.55 -14.28 14.72
C GLN A 144 3.04 -13.99 14.74
N SER A 145 2.22 -15.01 14.51
CA SER A 145 0.78 -14.90 14.72
C SER A 145 0.50 -14.81 16.20
N ILE A 146 -0.42 -13.93 16.59
CA ILE A 146 -0.88 -13.76 17.96
C ILE A 146 -2.40 -13.95 18.02
N THR A 147 -2.87 -14.50 19.11
CA THR A 147 -4.30 -14.63 19.36
C THR A 147 -4.88 -13.32 19.87
N GLU A 148 -6.19 -13.13 19.75
CA GLU A 148 -6.87 -11.94 20.28
C GLU A 148 -6.64 -11.75 21.80
N ALA A 149 -6.50 -12.83 22.54
CA ALA A 149 -6.23 -12.80 23.98
C ALA A 149 -4.82 -12.31 24.32
N GLU A 150 -3.87 -12.47 23.41
CA GLU A 150 -2.47 -12.04 23.56
C GLU A 150 -2.22 -10.61 23.04
N MET A 151 -3.19 -10.05 22.32
CA MET A 151 -3.08 -8.67 21.83
C MET A 151 -2.98 -7.68 22.98
N PRO A 152 -2.03 -6.75 22.99
CA PRO A 152 -1.98 -5.66 23.97
C PRO A 152 -3.15 -4.69 23.75
N ASP A 153 -3.49 -3.91 24.77
CA ASP A 153 -4.52 -2.87 24.64
C ASP A 153 -4.09 -1.82 23.63
N ALA A 154 -5.05 -1.31 22.85
CA ALA A 154 -4.79 -0.36 21.78
C ALA A 154 -5.23 1.08 22.14
N ASN A 155 -4.43 2.04 21.68
CA ASN A 155 -4.73 3.47 21.71
C ASN A 155 -4.69 4.00 20.27
N PHE A 156 -5.86 4.13 19.65
CA PHE A 156 -6.01 4.60 18.28
C PHE A 156 -6.48 6.04 18.22
N VAL A 157 -5.77 6.86 17.46
CA VAL A 157 -6.18 8.23 17.14
C VAL A 157 -6.58 8.29 15.66
N PHE A 158 -7.86 8.47 15.39
CA PHE A 158 -8.36 8.66 14.04
C PHE A 158 -8.13 10.11 13.61
N LEU A 159 -7.25 10.32 12.65
CA LEU A 159 -6.98 11.61 12.02
C LEU A 159 -7.69 11.67 10.67
N ILE A 160 -8.78 12.40 10.60
CA ILE A 160 -9.72 12.33 9.48
C ILE A 160 -9.77 13.63 8.71
N ASP A 161 -9.47 13.54 7.41
CA ASP A 161 -9.75 14.61 6.47
C ASP A 161 -11.26 14.78 6.30
N VAL A 162 -11.73 16.00 6.55
CA VAL A 162 -13.11 16.39 6.29
C VAL A 162 -13.17 17.63 5.38
N SER A 163 -12.18 17.81 4.51
CA SER A 163 -12.15 18.84 3.48
C SER A 163 -13.27 18.66 2.45
N GLY A 164 -13.48 19.66 1.62
CA GLY A 164 -14.52 19.61 0.60
C GLY A 164 -14.32 18.52 -0.45
N SER A 165 -13.06 18.16 -0.77
CA SER A 165 -12.69 17.11 -1.69
C SER A 165 -13.09 15.70 -1.20
N MET A 166 -13.23 15.51 0.12
CA MET A 166 -13.72 14.28 0.74
C MET A 166 -15.24 14.07 0.62
N ASN A 167 -15.98 14.98 -0.03
CA ASN A 167 -17.44 14.91 -0.12
C ASN A 167 -17.96 13.99 -1.24
N SER A 168 -17.45 12.78 -1.31
CA SER A 168 -17.98 11.75 -2.21
C SER A 168 -18.25 10.45 -1.47
N THR A 169 -18.99 9.53 -2.09
CA THR A 169 -19.40 8.28 -1.46
C THR A 169 -18.23 7.32 -1.29
N ASP A 170 -17.24 7.40 -2.17
CA ASP A 170 -16.00 6.61 -2.19
C ASP A 170 -14.87 7.21 -1.33
N LYS A 171 -15.11 8.29 -0.61
CA LYS A 171 -14.16 8.94 0.30
C LYS A 171 -14.70 8.96 1.74
N LEU A 172 -15.18 10.11 2.26
CA LEU A 172 -15.57 10.22 3.68
C LEU A 172 -16.66 9.22 4.08
N GLN A 173 -17.62 8.89 3.20
CA GLN A 173 -18.66 7.93 3.57
C GLN A 173 -18.11 6.51 3.70
N LEU A 174 -17.23 6.11 2.79
CA LEU A 174 -16.53 4.83 2.85
C LEU A 174 -15.63 4.78 4.10
N LEU A 175 -14.85 5.82 4.38
CA LEU A 175 -14.03 5.92 5.59
C LEU A 175 -14.87 5.77 6.86
N LYS A 176 -16.03 6.46 6.96
CA LYS A 176 -16.93 6.35 8.12
C LYS A 176 -17.45 4.93 8.32
N ALA A 177 -17.79 4.23 7.24
CA ALA A 177 -18.23 2.85 7.28
C ALA A 177 -17.10 1.95 7.81
N GLY A 178 -15.89 2.06 7.25
CA GLY A 178 -14.75 1.27 7.66
C GLY A 178 -14.31 1.51 9.11
N LEU A 179 -14.22 2.76 9.54
CA LEU A 179 -13.90 3.08 10.93
C LEU A 179 -14.97 2.57 11.91
N SER A 180 -16.23 2.59 11.50
CA SER A 180 -17.32 2.01 12.30
C SER A 180 -17.20 0.49 12.42
N THR A 181 -16.76 -0.16 11.34
CA THR A 181 -16.47 -1.61 11.33
C THR A 181 -15.25 -1.92 12.19
N LEU A 182 -14.18 -1.12 12.12
CA LEU A 182 -13.02 -1.27 13.01
C LEU A 182 -13.44 -1.17 14.49
N VAL A 183 -14.28 -0.19 14.84
CA VAL A 183 -14.77 -0.02 16.22
C VAL A 183 -15.53 -1.24 16.72
N ASP A 184 -16.20 -2.02 15.85
CA ASP A 184 -16.84 -3.29 16.22
C ASP A 184 -15.84 -4.41 16.54
N GLN A 185 -14.62 -4.29 16.05
CA GLN A 185 -13.54 -5.27 16.29
C GLN A 185 -12.71 -4.93 17.53
N LEU A 186 -12.90 -3.75 18.13
CA LEU A 186 -12.11 -3.32 19.27
C LEU A 186 -12.57 -4.00 20.57
N ARG A 187 -11.61 -4.26 21.43
CA ARG A 187 -11.87 -4.84 22.77
C ARG A 187 -12.29 -3.74 23.74
N PRO A 188 -13.04 -4.06 24.80
CA PRO A 188 -13.58 -3.07 25.72
C PRO A 188 -12.57 -2.08 26.33
N LYS A 189 -11.29 -2.47 26.42
CA LYS A 189 -10.20 -1.64 26.97
C LYS A 189 -9.46 -0.80 25.94
N ASP A 190 -9.61 -1.12 24.67
CA ASP A 190 -9.03 -0.32 23.62
C ASP A 190 -9.61 1.10 23.63
N ARG A 191 -8.86 2.09 23.18
CA ARG A 191 -9.24 3.50 23.21
C ARG A 191 -9.27 4.10 21.82
N VAL A 192 -10.19 5.02 21.61
CA VAL A 192 -10.31 5.78 20.36
C VAL A 192 -10.45 7.27 20.68
N SER A 193 -9.61 8.08 20.02
CA SER A 193 -9.77 9.54 19.89
C SER A 193 -10.07 9.89 18.42
N ILE A 194 -10.77 10.99 18.16
CA ILE A 194 -11.06 11.45 16.81
C ILE A 194 -10.65 12.91 16.66
N ILE A 195 -9.75 13.16 15.73
CA ILE A 195 -9.31 14.48 15.31
C ILE A 195 -9.65 14.66 13.84
N THR A 196 -10.22 15.78 13.49
CA THR A 196 -10.55 16.13 12.11
C THR A 196 -9.79 17.37 11.67
N TYR A 197 -9.49 17.42 10.38
CA TYR A 197 -8.96 18.63 9.75
C TYR A 197 -9.68 18.96 8.46
N SER A 198 -9.82 20.27 8.28
CA SER A 198 -10.20 20.95 7.06
C SER A 198 -9.63 22.38 7.18
N GLY A 199 -10.36 23.44 6.94
CA GLY A 199 -9.88 24.80 7.26
C GLY A 199 -9.54 25.05 8.74
N LYS A 200 -9.87 24.12 9.64
CA LYS A 200 -9.54 24.13 11.08
C LYS A 200 -9.33 22.72 11.58
N VAL A 201 -8.41 22.57 12.55
CA VAL A 201 -8.23 21.32 13.30
C VAL A 201 -9.22 21.28 14.46
N LYS A 202 -9.86 20.13 14.67
CA LYS A 202 -10.82 19.94 15.77
C LYS A 202 -10.65 18.55 16.38
N LYS A 203 -10.63 18.46 17.70
CA LYS A 203 -10.82 17.21 18.43
C LYS A 203 -12.34 16.99 18.58
N ILE A 204 -12.84 15.98 17.88
CA ILE A 204 -14.26 15.61 17.84
C ILE A 204 -14.62 14.67 18.98
N LEU A 205 -13.68 13.80 19.34
CA LEU A 205 -13.84 12.83 20.41
C LEU A 205 -12.54 12.74 21.21
N GLU A 206 -12.62 12.97 22.51
CA GLU A 206 -11.55 12.68 23.46
C GLU A 206 -11.35 11.17 23.60
N SER A 207 -10.18 10.74 24.13
CA SER A 207 -9.88 9.33 24.36
C SER A 207 -11.02 8.62 25.08
N THR A 208 -11.70 7.74 24.36
CA THR A 208 -12.92 7.05 24.78
C THR A 208 -12.69 5.54 24.70
N LEU A 209 -13.08 4.77 25.73
CA LEU A 209 -12.98 3.31 25.72
C LEU A 209 -13.91 2.72 24.66
N ALA A 210 -13.47 1.65 24.00
CA ALA A 210 -14.29 0.92 23.03
C ALA A 210 -15.53 0.27 23.64
N SER A 211 -15.56 0.07 24.96
CA SER A 211 -16.81 -0.27 25.69
C SER A 211 -17.92 0.76 25.50
N GLU A 212 -17.60 1.99 25.10
CA GLU A 212 -18.53 3.06 24.73
C GLU A 212 -18.70 3.16 23.19
N SER A 213 -18.69 2.04 22.48
CA SER A 213 -18.70 1.99 21.00
C SER A 213 -19.78 2.84 20.35
N SER A 214 -20.97 2.92 20.96
CA SER A 214 -22.08 3.76 20.49
C SER A 214 -21.71 5.24 20.45
N LYS A 215 -20.95 5.75 21.44
CA LYS A 215 -20.47 7.12 21.49
C LYS A 215 -19.44 7.38 20.40
N ILE A 216 -18.49 6.44 20.21
CA ILE A 216 -17.47 6.53 19.17
C ILE A 216 -18.12 6.56 17.78
N LYS A 217 -19.03 5.60 17.50
CA LYS A 217 -19.76 5.54 16.23
C LYS A 217 -20.65 6.74 15.97
N SER A 218 -21.26 7.32 17.02
CA SER A 218 -22.02 8.57 16.88
C SER A 218 -21.12 9.73 16.49
N ALA A 219 -19.91 9.82 17.02
CA ALA A 219 -18.93 10.82 16.63
C ALA A 219 -18.50 10.64 15.16
N ILE A 220 -18.18 9.40 14.74
CA ILE A 220 -17.85 9.06 13.34
C ILE A 220 -19.01 9.45 12.40
N SER A 221 -20.24 9.06 12.75
CA SER A 221 -21.42 9.32 11.90
C SER A 221 -21.71 10.81 11.73
N SER A 222 -21.34 11.65 12.70
CA SER A 222 -21.56 13.09 12.69
C SER A 222 -20.61 13.86 11.76
N LEU A 223 -19.53 13.21 11.27
CA LEU A 223 -18.54 13.85 10.40
C LEU A 223 -19.16 14.25 9.07
N THR A 224 -18.84 15.47 8.62
CA THR A 224 -19.31 16.04 7.36
C THR A 224 -18.16 16.75 6.65
N ALA A 225 -18.04 16.52 5.34
CA ALA A 225 -17.01 17.15 4.53
C ALA A 225 -17.35 18.60 4.25
N SER A 226 -16.39 19.52 4.49
CA SER A 226 -16.51 20.95 4.17
C SER A 226 -15.20 21.70 4.36
N GLY A 227 -14.99 22.77 3.63
CA GLY A 227 -13.83 23.68 3.81
C GLY A 227 -12.60 23.27 3.02
N SER A 228 -11.48 23.96 3.31
CA SER A 228 -10.16 23.73 2.71
C SER A 228 -9.29 22.88 3.64
N THR A 229 -8.16 22.38 3.16
CA THR A 229 -7.29 21.44 3.89
C THR A 229 -6.25 22.15 4.77
N ALA A 230 -6.01 21.71 6.02
CA ALA A 230 -5.00 22.22 6.96
C ALA A 230 -4.32 21.05 7.72
N GLY A 231 -3.47 20.30 7.02
CA GLY A 231 -2.99 18.98 7.46
C GLY A 231 -1.91 18.97 8.56
N GLY A 232 -0.81 19.72 8.43
CA GLY A 232 0.37 19.57 9.31
C GLY A 232 0.12 19.84 10.80
N ALA A 233 -0.72 20.82 11.15
CA ALA A 233 -1.11 21.08 12.53
C ALA A 233 -2.00 19.97 13.12
N ALA A 234 -2.76 19.29 12.26
CA ALA A 234 -3.65 18.20 12.66
C ALA A 234 -2.85 16.93 12.97
N MET A 235 -1.86 16.61 12.16
CA MET A 235 -0.97 15.47 12.41
C MET A 235 -0.23 15.63 13.75
N LYS A 236 0.32 16.82 14.01
CA LYS A 236 0.93 17.11 15.31
C LYS A 236 -0.05 16.91 16.46
N MET A 237 -1.29 17.43 16.35
CA MET A 237 -2.31 17.25 17.38
C MET A 237 -2.67 15.77 17.58
N ALA A 238 -2.73 14.99 16.50
CA ALA A 238 -3.02 13.55 16.59
C ALA A 238 -1.93 12.78 17.33
N TYR A 239 -0.68 13.09 17.06
CA TYR A 239 0.44 12.48 17.77
C TYR A 239 0.53 12.93 19.24
N GLU A 240 0.28 14.20 19.53
CA GLU A 240 0.19 14.71 20.92
C GLU A 240 -0.94 13.99 21.68
N GLU A 241 -2.12 13.81 21.07
CA GLU A 241 -3.23 13.04 21.66
C GLU A 241 -2.85 11.57 21.90
N ALA A 242 -2.13 10.94 20.95
CA ALA A 242 -1.65 9.58 21.09
C ALA A 242 -0.65 9.45 22.25
N LEU A 243 0.22 10.45 22.43
CA LEU A 243 1.20 10.50 23.49
C LEU A 243 0.56 10.77 24.86
N ASP A 244 -0.43 11.67 24.93
CA ASP A 244 -1.17 11.98 26.19
C ASP A 244 -1.94 10.77 26.72
N ASN A 245 -2.33 9.85 25.83
CA ASN A 245 -3.06 8.63 26.15
C ASN A 245 -2.23 7.36 25.93
N TYR A 246 -0.91 7.47 25.92
CA TYR A 246 0.00 6.38 25.63
C TYR A 246 -0.20 5.19 26.56
N ILE A 247 -0.26 4.00 25.99
CA ILE A 247 -0.35 2.73 26.72
C ILE A 247 1.02 2.05 26.66
N GLU A 248 1.68 1.92 27.79
CA GLU A 248 2.98 1.23 27.88
C GLU A 248 2.84 -0.24 27.46
N GLY A 249 3.63 -0.68 26.49
CA GLY A 249 3.52 -2.02 25.90
C GLY A 249 2.25 -2.23 25.07
N GLY A 250 1.45 -1.18 24.82
CA GLY A 250 0.25 -1.19 24.02
C GLY A 250 0.49 -0.92 22.53
N ASN A 251 -0.55 -1.06 21.73
CA ASN A 251 -0.54 -0.65 20.32
C ASN A 251 -1.00 0.81 20.21
N ASN A 252 -0.04 1.74 20.17
CA ASN A 252 -0.30 3.17 20.04
C ASN A 252 -0.16 3.59 18.57
N ARG A 253 -1.26 4.06 17.95
CA ARG A 253 -1.28 4.29 16.50
C ARG A 253 -2.17 5.45 16.11
N VAL A 254 -1.67 6.27 15.18
CA VAL A 254 -2.48 7.21 14.41
C VAL A 254 -2.96 6.50 13.15
N ILE A 255 -4.27 6.53 12.89
CA ILE A 255 -4.88 6.04 11.66
C ILE A 255 -5.41 7.24 10.89
N MET A 256 -4.73 7.59 9.81
CA MET A 256 -5.05 8.76 9.00
C MET A 256 -5.91 8.35 7.80
N GLY A 257 -7.02 9.06 7.58
CA GLY A 257 -7.84 8.90 6.38
C GLY A 257 -7.86 10.21 5.59
N THR A 258 -7.38 10.17 4.32
CA THR A 258 -7.21 11.35 3.45
C THR A 258 -7.41 10.98 1.99
N ASP A 259 -7.69 11.95 1.14
CA ASP A 259 -7.67 11.80 -0.32
C ASP A 259 -6.35 12.29 -0.97
N GLY A 260 -5.34 12.55 -0.16
CA GLY A 260 -4.01 12.95 -0.62
C GLY A 260 -3.78 14.44 -0.76
N ASP A 261 -4.84 15.27 -0.70
CA ASP A 261 -4.71 16.72 -0.70
C ASP A 261 -4.31 17.22 0.71
N PHE A 262 -3.03 17.02 1.04
CA PHE A 262 -2.46 17.45 2.33
C PHE A 262 -1.83 18.84 2.23
N ASN A 263 -2.35 19.65 1.31
CA ASN A 263 -1.88 21.01 1.05
C ASN A 263 -2.27 21.94 2.18
N VAL A 264 -1.46 22.14 3.20
CA VAL A 264 -1.55 23.42 3.90
C VAL A 264 -0.41 23.79 4.85
N GLY A 265 0.16 24.89 4.51
CA GLY A 265 0.40 26.02 5.45
C GLY A 265 1.69 25.96 6.20
N VAL A 266 2.43 24.90 6.20
CA VAL A 266 3.81 24.86 6.69
C VAL A 266 4.39 23.52 6.35
N LYS A 267 4.94 23.17 5.31
CA LYS A 267 5.88 22.06 5.39
C LYS A 267 5.89 21.24 4.11
N THR A 268 7.06 21.02 3.67
CA THR A 268 7.44 20.05 2.65
C THR A 268 7.14 18.63 3.16
N THR A 269 7.15 17.65 2.30
CA THR A 269 7.10 16.22 2.70
C THR A 269 8.18 15.91 3.73
N ASP A 270 9.38 16.48 3.59
CA ASP A 270 10.50 16.30 4.53
C ASP A 270 10.17 16.74 5.97
N ASP A 271 9.48 17.86 6.14
CA ASP A 271 9.06 18.31 7.48
C ASP A 271 8.03 17.36 8.12
N LEU A 272 7.17 16.72 7.31
CA LEU A 272 6.22 15.71 7.79
C LEU A 272 6.95 14.42 8.16
N VAL A 273 7.90 14.00 7.33
CA VAL A 273 8.76 12.84 7.60
C VAL A 273 9.51 13.02 8.92
N GLU A 274 10.19 14.16 9.13
CA GLU A 274 10.87 14.45 10.41
C GLU A 274 9.90 14.35 11.59
N MET A 275 8.67 14.89 11.44
CA MET A 275 7.68 14.83 12.50
C MET A 275 7.25 13.39 12.80
N VAL A 276 6.91 12.57 11.79
CA VAL A 276 6.44 11.21 12.03
C VAL A 276 7.52 10.34 12.64
N GLN A 277 8.78 10.50 12.22
CA GLN A 277 9.94 9.82 12.80
C GLN A 277 10.13 10.14 14.29
N ASP A 278 9.97 11.41 14.69
CA ASP A 278 10.06 11.85 16.08
C ASP A 278 9.06 11.15 17.02
N TYR A 279 7.92 10.71 16.49
CA TYR A 279 6.91 9.96 17.23
C TYR A 279 7.02 8.44 17.06
N ALA A 280 7.49 7.97 15.92
CA ALA A 280 7.75 6.55 15.67
C ALA A 280 8.76 5.99 16.67
N VAL A 281 9.87 6.70 16.93
CA VAL A 281 10.85 6.31 17.95
C VAL A 281 10.31 6.29 19.39
N LYS A 282 9.13 6.89 19.63
CA LYS A 282 8.41 6.84 20.91
C LYS A 282 7.37 5.72 20.95
N GLY A 283 7.28 4.90 19.91
CA GLY A 283 6.34 3.80 19.81
C GLY A 283 4.91 4.21 19.40
N ILE A 284 4.76 5.33 18.70
CA ILE A 284 3.48 5.75 18.11
C ILE A 284 3.57 5.62 16.59
N TYR A 285 2.87 4.64 16.03
CA TYR A 285 2.93 4.26 14.63
C TYR A 285 1.87 4.97 13.78
N LEU A 286 2.06 5.03 12.47
CA LEU A 286 1.15 5.68 11.53
C LEU A 286 0.65 4.69 10.46
N THR A 287 -0.66 4.50 10.38
CA THR A 287 -1.29 3.90 9.20
C THR A 287 -1.97 5.00 8.39
N VAL A 288 -1.67 5.07 7.10
CA VAL A 288 -2.29 6.01 6.16
C VAL A 288 -3.28 5.26 5.29
N CYS A 289 -4.53 5.71 5.26
CA CYS A 289 -5.56 5.21 4.36
C CYS A 289 -5.88 6.28 3.33
N GLY A 290 -5.50 6.02 2.06
CA GLY A 290 -5.77 6.90 0.93
C GLY A 290 -7.10 6.57 0.26
N PHE A 291 -7.83 7.60 -0.17
CA PHE A 291 -9.17 7.48 -0.76
C PHE A 291 -9.31 8.31 -2.04
N GLY A 292 -10.16 7.84 -2.97
CA GLY A 292 -10.62 8.61 -4.12
C GLY A 292 -9.62 8.69 -5.27
N ARG A 293 -9.85 9.61 -6.21
CA ARG A 293 -9.12 9.75 -7.48
C ARG A 293 -8.82 11.22 -7.77
N GLY A 294 -7.80 11.44 -8.62
CA GLY A 294 -7.56 12.73 -9.29
C GLY A 294 -6.80 13.76 -8.47
N ASN A 295 -6.51 13.46 -7.21
CA ASN A 295 -5.67 14.27 -6.34
C ASN A 295 -4.88 13.42 -5.34
N LEU A 296 -4.74 12.13 -5.62
CA LEU A 296 -4.00 11.20 -4.77
C LEU A 296 -2.51 11.57 -4.78
N ASN A 297 -1.96 11.94 -3.64
CA ASN A 297 -0.52 12.15 -3.47
C ASN A 297 0.12 10.88 -2.89
N ASP A 298 0.21 9.86 -3.74
CA ASP A 298 0.68 8.53 -3.42
C ASP A 298 2.08 8.56 -2.80
N SER A 299 3.02 9.22 -3.44
CA SER A 299 4.42 9.29 -2.97
C SER A 299 4.58 9.92 -1.58
N MET A 300 3.77 10.93 -1.25
CA MET A 300 3.80 11.55 0.07
C MET A 300 3.22 10.61 1.13
N MET A 301 2.09 9.95 0.84
CA MET A 301 1.44 9.03 1.77
C MET A 301 2.32 7.82 2.08
N GLU A 302 2.95 7.26 1.06
CA GLU A 302 3.95 6.20 1.21
C GLU A 302 5.14 6.68 2.05
N SER A 303 5.70 7.85 1.75
CA SER A 303 6.85 8.37 2.48
C SER A 303 6.56 8.56 3.97
N ILE A 304 5.41 9.16 4.35
CA ILE A 304 5.10 9.40 5.76
C ILE A 304 4.69 8.13 6.52
N SER A 305 4.05 7.16 5.88
CA SER A 305 3.73 5.87 6.53
C SER A 305 5.00 5.08 6.83
N ASN A 306 5.92 4.98 5.87
CA ASN A 306 7.18 4.28 5.99
C ASN A 306 8.06 4.83 7.11
N HIS A 307 8.22 6.16 7.19
CA HIS A 307 8.98 6.81 8.25
C HIS A 307 8.20 6.92 9.58
N GLY A 308 6.91 6.60 9.56
CA GLY A 308 6.04 6.51 10.73
C GLY A 308 5.88 5.10 11.30
N ASN A 309 6.74 4.16 10.91
CA ASN A 309 6.71 2.74 11.29
C ASN A 309 5.32 2.11 11.07
N GLY A 310 4.72 2.39 9.94
CA GLY A 310 3.37 1.96 9.66
C GLY A 310 3.16 1.48 8.24
N THR A 311 1.92 1.52 7.77
CA THR A 311 1.53 1.03 6.45
C THR A 311 0.75 2.07 5.68
N TYR A 312 0.84 2.00 4.36
CA TYR A 312 0.00 2.75 3.45
C TYR A 312 -0.99 1.82 2.74
N GLU A 313 -2.26 2.11 2.90
CA GLU A 313 -3.36 1.37 2.31
C GLU A 313 -4.19 2.27 1.40
N TYR A 314 -4.44 1.87 0.17
CA TYR A 314 -5.41 2.53 -0.70
C TYR A 314 -6.77 1.85 -0.60
N ILE A 315 -7.81 2.62 -0.29
CA ILE A 315 -9.15 2.13 -0.04
C ILE A 315 -10.10 2.60 -1.12
N ALA A 316 -10.53 1.69 -1.98
CA ALA A 316 -11.48 1.96 -3.06
C ALA A 316 -12.89 1.44 -2.76
N THR A 317 -12.99 0.38 -1.94
CA THR A 317 -14.24 -0.38 -1.73
C THR A 317 -14.44 -0.77 -0.27
N GLU A 318 -15.64 -1.26 0.08
CA GLU A 318 -15.93 -1.85 1.39
C GLU A 318 -15.14 -3.16 1.62
N ASP A 319 -14.77 -3.88 0.56
CA ASP A 319 -13.95 -5.09 0.67
C ASP A 319 -12.52 -4.74 1.11
N ASP A 320 -11.94 -3.64 0.58
CA ASP A 320 -10.63 -3.16 1.02
C ASP A 320 -10.67 -2.74 2.50
N MET A 321 -11.74 -2.09 2.94
CA MET A 321 -11.95 -1.78 4.36
C MET A 321 -12.04 -3.04 5.22
N THR A 322 -12.74 -4.07 4.73
CA THR A 322 -12.87 -5.35 5.43
C THR A 322 -11.52 -6.06 5.51
N LYS A 323 -10.73 -6.03 4.44
CA LYS A 323 -9.37 -6.55 4.44
C LYS A 323 -8.55 -5.89 5.55
N VAL A 324 -8.40 -4.58 5.51
CA VAL A 324 -7.51 -3.81 6.39
C VAL A 324 -7.99 -3.81 7.84
N PHE A 325 -9.27 -3.53 8.08
CA PHE A 325 -9.78 -3.31 9.44
C PHE A 325 -10.37 -4.54 10.14
N VAL A 326 -10.58 -5.63 9.41
CA VAL A 326 -11.14 -6.87 10.00
C VAL A 326 -10.17 -8.03 9.82
N ASN A 327 -9.83 -8.39 8.58
CA ASN A 327 -9.11 -9.60 8.28
C ASN A 327 -7.62 -9.50 8.67
N GLU A 328 -7.02 -8.34 8.48
CA GLU A 328 -5.61 -8.05 8.73
C GLU A 328 -5.38 -7.11 9.92
N ARG A 329 -6.39 -6.86 10.74
CA ARG A 329 -6.30 -5.98 11.92
C ARG A 329 -5.15 -6.34 12.87
N SER A 330 -4.78 -7.61 12.96
CA SER A 330 -3.65 -8.04 13.80
C SER A 330 -2.32 -7.46 13.31
N GLU A 331 -2.19 -7.15 12.04
CA GLU A 331 -0.99 -6.58 11.43
C GLU A 331 -0.71 -5.14 11.88
N PHE A 332 -1.70 -4.44 12.46
CA PHE A 332 -1.47 -3.18 13.15
C PHE A 332 -0.59 -3.30 14.39
N LEU A 333 -0.32 -4.50 14.87
CA LEU A 333 0.64 -4.74 15.94
C LEU A 333 1.97 -5.21 15.35
N ALA A 334 2.99 -4.35 15.32
CA ALA A 334 4.33 -4.72 14.92
C ALA A 334 4.91 -5.76 15.90
N VAL A 335 5.34 -6.90 15.38
CA VAL A 335 6.02 -7.97 16.13
C VAL A 335 7.51 -8.01 15.84
N ALA A 336 7.94 -7.44 14.72
CA ALA A 336 9.33 -7.23 14.36
C ALA A 336 9.49 -5.81 13.82
N ASN A 337 10.50 -5.09 14.30
CA ASN A 337 10.78 -3.70 13.95
C ASN A 337 12.16 -3.61 13.29
N ASP A 338 12.40 -2.57 12.49
CA ASP A 338 13.68 -2.33 11.79
C ASP A 338 14.15 -3.59 11.03
N THR A 339 13.23 -4.24 10.29
CA THR A 339 13.51 -5.51 9.65
C THR A 339 14.24 -5.32 8.33
N LYS A 340 15.44 -5.88 8.25
CA LYS A 340 16.35 -5.83 7.09
C LYS A 340 16.59 -7.22 6.55
N ILE A 341 16.62 -7.31 5.25
CA ILE A 341 16.92 -8.52 4.50
C ILE A 341 18.29 -8.35 3.83
N GLN A 342 19.11 -9.38 3.94
CA GLN A 342 20.33 -9.49 3.15
C GLN A 342 20.41 -10.87 2.51
N ILE A 343 20.78 -10.91 1.24
CA ILE A 343 21.07 -12.15 0.54
C ILE A 343 22.51 -12.13 0.01
N THR A 344 23.27 -13.20 0.27
CA THR A 344 24.65 -13.38 -0.20
C THR A 344 24.69 -14.52 -1.20
N PHE A 345 24.89 -14.21 -2.47
CA PHE A 345 24.92 -15.18 -3.56
C PHE A 345 26.27 -15.90 -3.66
N ASP A 346 26.22 -17.22 -3.96
CA ASP A 346 27.41 -18.01 -4.30
C ASP A 346 27.89 -17.65 -5.72
N LYS A 347 29.08 -17.04 -5.81
CA LYS A 347 29.68 -16.58 -7.08
C LYS A 347 30.05 -17.70 -8.04
N ASP A 348 30.27 -18.91 -7.54
CA ASP A 348 30.60 -20.08 -8.38
C ASP A 348 29.33 -20.65 -9.02
N ARG A 349 28.14 -20.30 -8.51
CA ARG A 349 26.85 -20.81 -8.95
C ARG A 349 26.00 -19.78 -9.66
N ILE A 350 26.05 -18.53 -9.25
CA ILE A 350 25.25 -17.41 -9.74
C ILE A 350 26.16 -16.37 -10.37
N GLU A 351 25.97 -16.10 -11.66
CA GLU A 351 26.70 -15.07 -12.41
C GLU A 351 26.18 -13.67 -12.08
N SER A 352 24.85 -13.49 -12.08
CA SER A 352 24.22 -12.21 -11.79
C SER A 352 22.83 -12.41 -11.19
N TYR A 353 22.34 -11.38 -10.51
CA TYR A 353 21.04 -11.37 -9.87
C TYR A 353 20.32 -10.04 -10.04
N ARG A 354 18.99 -10.04 -9.94
CA ARG A 354 18.12 -8.87 -9.95
C ARG A 354 17.03 -9.04 -8.89
N LEU A 355 16.87 -8.07 -8.02
CA LEU A 355 15.71 -7.97 -7.12
C LEU A 355 14.50 -7.46 -7.92
N ILE A 356 13.34 -8.09 -7.78
CA ILE A 356 12.11 -7.73 -8.46
C ILE A 356 11.26 -6.88 -7.51
N GLY A 357 11.01 -5.61 -7.87
CA GLY A 357 10.40 -4.65 -6.97
C GLY A 357 11.39 -4.13 -5.91
N TYR A 358 10.89 -3.49 -4.87
CA TYR A 358 11.69 -2.92 -3.77
C TYR A 358 12.70 -1.85 -4.20
N GLU A 359 12.49 -1.17 -5.32
CA GLU A 359 13.43 -0.19 -5.87
C GLU A 359 13.68 0.97 -4.89
N ASN A 360 12.67 1.37 -4.12
CA ASN A 360 12.75 2.41 -3.09
C ASN A 360 13.19 1.89 -1.71
N ARG A 361 13.47 0.59 -1.57
CA ARG A 361 13.81 -0.08 -0.30
C ARG A 361 15.24 -0.61 -0.26
N VAL A 362 16.02 -0.41 -1.32
CA VAL A 362 17.41 -0.87 -1.38
C VAL A 362 18.26 -0.12 -0.34
N LEU A 363 19.08 -0.87 0.39
CA LEU A 363 19.97 -0.38 1.43
C LEU A 363 21.44 -0.62 1.04
N SER A 364 22.37 0.13 1.64
CA SER A 364 23.77 -0.24 1.56
C SER A 364 24.03 -1.54 2.35
N ASN A 365 25.06 -2.31 1.96
CA ASN A 365 25.33 -3.59 2.64
C ASN A 365 25.74 -3.39 4.11
N GLU A 366 26.36 -2.25 4.42
CA GLU A 366 26.77 -1.86 5.79
C GLU A 366 25.54 -1.54 6.67
N ASP A 367 24.42 -1.12 6.08
CA ASP A 367 23.19 -0.82 6.82
C ASP A 367 22.56 -2.07 7.43
N PHE A 368 22.90 -3.27 6.93
CA PHE A 368 22.38 -4.51 7.50
C PHE A 368 22.76 -4.70 8.97
N GLU A 369 24.00 -4.39 9.33
CA GLU A 369 24.49 -4.48 10.72
C GLU A 369 24.26 -3.21 11.54
N ASN A 370 23.78 -2.14 10.91
CA ASN A 370 23.59 -0.86 11.57
C ASN A 370 22.22 -0.80 12.27
N ASP A 371 22.19 -1.00 13.58
CA ASP A 371 20.97 -0.95 14.39
C ASP A 371 20.37 0.47 14.51
N ALA A 372 21.09 1.51 14.11
CA ALA A 372 20.56 2.88 14.05
C ALA A 372 19.85 3.20 12.71
N LYS A 373 20.02 2.32 11.70
CA LYS A 373 19.33 2.49 10.42
C LYS A 373 17.90 1.98 10.53
N ASP A 374 16.96 2.89 10.34
CA ASP A 374 15.54 2.63 10.25
C ASP A 374 15.20 1.70 9.08
N ALA A 375 14.25 0.79 9.28
CA ALA A 375 13.78 -0.17 8.28
C ALA A 375 12.32 -0.56 8.58
N GLY A 376 11.69 -1.32 7.69
CA GLY A 376 10.26 -1.62 7.81
C GLY A 376 9.89 -2.56 8.94
N GLU A 377 8.62 -2.55 9.31
CA GLU A 377 8.01 -3.39 10.34
C GLU A 377 7.32 -4.61 9.74
N ILE A 378 7.18 -5.65 10.57
CA ILE A 378 6.32 -6.80 10.25
C ILE A 378 5.25 -6.90 11.32
N GLY A 379 3.99 -6.85 10.90
CA GLY A 379 2.83 -7.02 11.76
C GLY A 379 2.58 -8.46 12.20
N ALA A 380 1.74 -8.63 13.21
CA ALA A 380 1.40 -9.95 13.74
C ALA A 380 0.65 -10.81 12.70
N GLY A 381 1.27 -11.92 12.29
CA GLY A 381 0.74 -12.84 11.27
C GLY A 381 1.04 -12.44 9.83
N GLN A 382 1.54 -11.23 9.60
CA GLN A 382 1.87 -10.69 8.29
C GLN A 382 2.95 -11.51 7.58
N THR A 383 2.86 -11.56 6.26
CA THR A 383 3.86 -12.22 5.41
C THR A 383 4.49 -11.21 4.47
N ILE A 384 5.80 -11.29 4.30
CA ILE A 384 6.59 -10.51 3.34
C ILE A 384 7.17 -11.46 2.33
N THR A 385 7.06 -11.12 1.05
CA THR A 385 7.57 -11.92 -0.07
C THR A 385 8.43 -11.06 -0.97
N ALA A 386 9.65 -11.54 -1.26
CA ALA A 386 10.55 -10.93 -2.23
C ALA A 386 11.03 -11.95 -3.25
N LEU A 387 11.27 -11.51 -4.47
CA LEU A 387 11.71 -12.35 -5.57
C LEU A 387 13.02 -11.84 -6.16
N TYR A 388 13.92 -12.79 -6.42
CA TYR A 388 15.14 -12.55 -7.20
C TYR A 388 15.13 -13.39 -8.47
N GLU A 389 15.36 -12.75 -9.60
CA GLU A 389 15.74 -13.43 -10.83
C GLU A 389 17.26 -13.56 -10.87
N VAL A 390 17.78 -14.77 -11.08
CA VAL A 390 19.22 -15.04 -11.06
C VAL A 390 19.66 -15.77 -12.32
N VAL A 391 20.84 -15.44 -12.81
CA VAL A 391 21.49 -16.06 -13.95
C VAL A 391 22.51 -17.08 -13.42
N PRO A 392 22.40 -18.38 -13.77
CA PRO A 392 23.41 -19.36 -13.40
C PRO A 392 24.80 -19.04 -14.00
N ALA A 393 25.87 -19.26 -13.24
CA ALA A 393 27.26 -19.02 -13.69
C ALA A 393 27.68 -19.93 -14.85
N ALA A 394 27.08 -21.12 -14.93
CA ALA A 394 27.23 -22.08 -16.04
C ALA A 394 25.99 -22.97 -16.11
N GLU A 395 25.82 -23.70 -17.21
CA GLU A 395 24.77 -24.71 -17.33
C GLU A 395 24.85 -25.75 -16.18
N GLY A 396 23.73 -25.87 -15.44
CA GLY A 396 23.63 -26.79 -14.29
C GLY A 396 24.28 -26.30 -12.99
N SER A 397 25.00 -25.17 -12.98
CA SER A 397 25.68 -24.68 -11.76
C SER A 397 24.69 -24.34 -10.61
N ALA A 398 23.47 -24.00 -10.95
CA ALA A 398 22.41 -23.64 -9.98
C ALA A 398 21.39 -24.76 -9.73
N ASP A 399 21.67 -26.01 -10.16
CA ASP A 399 20.76 -27.14 -9.99
C ASP A 399 21.00 -27.93 -8.69
N GLU A 400 22.09 -27.67 -7.98
CA GLU A 400 22.42 -28.30 -6.70
C GLU A 400 23.22 -27.38 -5.78
N GLY A 401 23.26 -27.71 -4.50
CA GLY A 401 24.04 -27.01 -3.48
C GLY A 401 23.38 -25.69 -3.03
N VAL A 402 24.12 -24.91 -2.26
CA VAL A 402 23.65 -23.62 -1.73
C VAL A 402 23.85 -22.54 -2.80
N LEU A 403 22.76 -21.90 -3.22
CA LEU A 403 22.76 -20.82 -4.21
C LEU A 403 23.06 -19.47 -3.59
N ALA A 404 22.55 -19.30 -2.37
CA ALA A 404 22.70 -18.08 -1.59
C ALA A 404 22.45 -18.35 -0.11
N VAL A 405 22.90 -17.43 0.75
CA VAL A 405 22.49 -17.35 2.16
C VAL A 405 21.50 -16.21 2.29
N PHE A 406 20.36 -16.48 2.90
CA PHE A 406 19.30 -15.53 3.18
C PHE A 406 19.35 -15.18 4.67
N ASP A 407 19.73 -13.95 4.99
CA ASP A 407 19.86 -13.42 6.34
C ASP A 407 18.81 -12.33 6.59
N VAL A 408 18.30 -12.28 7.83
CA VAL A 408 17.35 -11.25 8.30
C VAL A 408 17.81 -10.74 9.66
N ARG A 409 17.76 -9.43 9.83
CA ARG A 409 17.92 -8.77 11.15
C ARG A 409 16.67 -7.99 11.46
N TYR A 410 16.21 -8.09 12.72
CA TYR A 410 15.05 -7.37 13.21
C TYR A 410 15.16 -7.11 14.71
N LYS A 411 14.45 -6.10 15.23
CA LYS A 411 14.30 -5.84 16.66
C LYS A 411 12.97 -6.42 17.16
N LYS A 412 12.97 -7.02 18.35
CA LYS A 412 11.74 -7.55 18.98
C LYS A 412 10.85 -6.44 19.51
N ALA A 413 11.46 -5.36 19.96
CA ALA A 413 10.81 -4.11 20.34
C ALA A 413 11.73 -2.94 19.97
N LEU A 414 11.16 -1.74 19.89
CA LEU A 414 11.96 -0.52 19.69
C LEU A 414 12.96 -0.35 20.83
N GLY A 415 14.20 -0.05 20.46
CA GLY A 415 15.30 0.12 21.42
C GLY A 415 16.01 -1.17 21.84
N ASP A 416 15.53 -2.35 21.43
CA ASP A 416 16.27 -3.61 21.61
C ASP A 416 17.46 -3.69 20.63
N ASP A 417 18.45 -4.52 20.99
CA ASP A 417 19.45 -4.99 20.03
C ASP A 417 18.76 -5.91 19.00
N SER A 418 19.24 -5.85 17.75
CA SER A 418 18.68 -6.68 16.70
C SER A 418 19.02 -8.17 16.88
N VAL A 419 18.09 -9.02 16.45
CA VAL A 419 18.23 -10.48 16.34
C VAL A 419 18.53 -10.82 14.90
N ALA A 420 19.51 -11.70 14.67
CA ALA A 420 19.83 -12.23 13.34
C ALA A 420 19.29 -13.65 13.17
N LEU A 421 18.71 -13.93 12.01
CA LEU A 421 18.30 -15.26 11.54
C LEU A 421 18.89 -15.48 10.15
N GLY A 422 19.23 -16.73 9.82
CA GLY A 422 19.74 -17.06 8.49
C GLY A 422 19.29 -18.43 8.05
N MET A 423 19.23 -18.65 6.73
CA MET A 423 19.00 -19.96 6.11
C MET A 423 19.69 -20.06 4.75
N ASP A 424 20.04 -21.27 4.37
CA ASP A 424 20.55 -21.57 3.05
C ASP A 424 19.39 -21.59 2.03
N VAL A 425 19.61 -20.99 0.87
CA VAL A 425 18.75 -21.10 -0.30
C VAL A 425 19.29 -22.18 -1.21
N VAL A 426 18.52 -23.25 -1.38
CA VAL A 426 18.88 -24.39 -2.23
C VAL A 426 17.85 -24.57 -3.34
N PRO A 427 18.20 -25.23 -4.46
CA PRO A 427 17.24 -25.56 -5.50
C PRO A 427 16.10 -26.43 -4.93
N THR A 428 14.89 -26.13 -5.33
CA THR A 428 13.68 -26.88 -4.97
C THR A 428 13.33 -27.81 -6.12
N ASP A 429 13.11 -29.10 -5.83
CA ASP A 429 12.64 -30.04 -6.84
C ASP A 429 11.30 -29.61 -7.41
N ALA A 430 11.12 -29.70 -8.74
CA ALA A 430 9.89 -29.29 -9.41
C ALA A 430 8.62 -30.00 -8.87
N SER A 431 8.78 -31.24 -8.36
CA SER A 431 7.69 -32.02 -7.77
C SER A 431 7.30 -31.57 -6.34
N SER A 432 8.16 -30.80 -5.67
CA SER A 432 7.95 -30.27 -4.32
C SER A 432 7.77 -28.76 -4.28
N LEU A 433 7.78 -28.12 -5.45
CA LEU A 433 7.57 -26.67 -5.57
C LEU A 433 6.17 -26.29 -5.10
N SER A 434 6.09 -25.35 -4.15
CA SER A 434 4.83 -24.98 -3.53
C SER A 434 3.91 -24.18 -4.48
N SER A 435 2.61 -24.23 -4.20
CA SER A 435 1.62 -23.33 -4.82
C SER A 435 1.92 -21.85 -4.54
N GLU A 436 2.54 -21.57 -3.39
CA GLU A 436 2.97 -20.23 -2.97
C GLU A 436 4.04 -19.64 -3.89
N PHE A 437 5.01 -20.46 -4.32
CA PHE A 437 6.02 -20.03 -5.29
C PHE A 437 5.39 -19.65 -6.63
N ARG A 438 4.47 -20.50 -7.13
CA ARG A 438 3.81 -20.28 -8.41
C ARG A 438 2.92 -19.06 -8.39
N PHE A 439 2.18 -18.86 -7.28
CA PHE A 439 1.37 -17.67 -7.08
C PHE A 439 2.23 -16.39 -7.09
N ALA A 440 3.32 -16.36 -6.32
CA ALA A 440 4.23 -15.22 -6.29
C ALA A 440 4.82 -14.92 -7.68
N ALA A 441 5.21 -15.96 -8.43
CA ALA A 441 5.69 -15.81 -9.80
C ALA A 441 4.61 -15.23 -10.73
N GLY A 442 3.35 -15.66 -10.58
CA GLY A 442 2.21 -15.12 -11.33
C GLY A 442 1.97 -13.64 -11.04
N VAL A 443 2.05 -13.24 -9.77
CA VAL A 443 1.92 -11.83 -9.35
C VAL A 443 3.03 -10.98 -9.95
N ALA A 444 4.28 -11.44 -9.87
CA ALA A 444 5.42 -10.70 -10.42
C ALA A 444 5.36 -10.59 -11.95
N ALA A 445 5.01 -11.67 -12.66
CA ALA A 445 4.82 -11.65 -14.10
C ALA A 445 3.75 -10.63 -14.52
N TYR A 446 2.63 -10.58 -13.79
CA TYR A 446 1.57 -9.60 -14.02
C TYR A 446 2.04 -8.16 -13.78
N GLY A 447 2.73 -7.90 -12.66
CA GLY A 447 3.27 -6.58 -12.36
C GLY A 447 4.26 -6.10 -13.43
N MET A 448 5.18 -6.98 -13.89
CA MET A 448 6.11 -6.66 -14.97
C MET A 448 5.41 -6.36 -16.30
N LEU A 449 4.29 -7.01 -16.61
CA LEU A 449 3.49 -6.72 -17.80
C LEU A 449 2.85 -5.34 -17.73
N LEU A 450 2.26 -4.97 -16.59
CA LEU A 450 1.64 -3.67 -16.39
C LEU A 450 2.65 -2.51 -16.39
N ARG A 451 3.86 -2.77 -15.88
CA ARG A 451 4.96 -1.80 -15.86
C ARG A 451 5.67 -1.64 -17.21
N ASP A 452 5.38 -2.53 -18.17
CA ASP A 452 6.16 -2.69 -19.40
C ASP A 452 7.65 -2.91 -19.11
N SER A 453 7.95 -3.69 -18.08
CA SER A 453 9.32 -3.96 -17.62
C SER A 453 10.19 -4.51 -18.76
N PRO A 454 11.43 -4.02 -18.93
CA PRO A 454 12.38 -4.57 -19.91
C PRO A 454 12.80 -6.01 -19.56
N TYR A 455 12.51 -6.47 -18.36
CA TYR A 455 12.86 -7.80 -17.84
C TYR A 455 11.68 -8.78 -17.83
N LYS A 456 10.53 -8.41 -18.38
CA LYS A 456 9.35 -9.29 -18.45
C LYS A 456 9.57 -10.57 -19.28
N GLY A 457 10.65 -10.61 -20.09
CA GLY A 457 10.99 -11.77 -20.91
C GLY A 457 9.81 -12.26 -21.74
N GLU A 458 9.47 -13.56 -21.62
CA GLU A 458 8.34 -14.19 -22.31
C GLU A 458 7.05 -14.18 -21.48
N ALA A 459 6.94 -13.35 -20.44
CA ALA A 459 5.72 -13.24 -19.64
C ALA A 459 4.53 -12.80 -20.51
N THR A 460 3.39 -13.41 -20.24
CA THR A 460 2.09 -13.06 -20.85
C THR A 460 1.01 -13.07 -19.79
N TYR A 461 -0.13 -12.40 -20.04
CA TYR A 461 -1.29 -12.46 -19.15
C TYR A 461 -1.80 -13.89 -18.95
N VAL A 462 -1.68 -14.76 -19.98
CA VAL A 462 -2.01 -16.17 -19.87
C VAL A 462 -1.10 -16.88 -18.89
N MET A 463 0.23 -16.71 -19.00
CA MET A 463 1.20 -17.28 -18.07
C MET A 463 0.95 -16.79 -16.62
N ALA A 464 0.78 -15.47 -16.43
CA ALA A 464 0.53 -14.90 -15.12
C ALA A 464 -0.75 -15.49 -14.48
N ARG A 465 -1.81 -15.65 -15.28
CA ARG A 465 -3.07 -16.26 -14.83
C ARG A 465 -2.91 -17.73 -14.47
N GLU A 466 -2.28 -18.53 -15.31
CA GLU A 466 -2.08 -19.98 -15.06
C GLU A 466 -1.27 -20.19 -13.78
N LEU A 467 -0.20 -19.42 -13.57
CA LEU A 467 0.59 -19.47 -12.34
C LEU A 467 -0.23 -19.05 -11.11
N ALA A 468 -1.08 -18.01 -11.24
CA ALA A 468 -1.94 -17.57 -10.15
C ALA A 468 -3.03 -18.61 -9.82
N GLU A 469 -3.64 -19.25 -10.84
CA GLU A 469 -4.64 -20.32 -10.67
C GLU A 469 -4.07 -21.52 -9.91
N GLU A 470 -2.80 -21.88 -10.11
CA GLU A 470 -2.13 -22.94 -9.35
C GLU A 470 -1.93 -22.58 -7.86
N GLY A 471 -2.01 -21.30 -7.50
CA GLY A 471 -1.88 -20.78 -6.13
C GLY A 471 -3.18 -20.63 -5.35
N LEU A 472 -4.32 -21.06 -5.88
CA LEU A 472 -5.64 -20.88 -5.23
C LEU A 472 -5.90 -21.84 -4.05
N GLU A 473 -5.01 -22.78 -3.77
CA GLU A 473 -5.18 -23.72 -2.66
C GLU A 473 -5.26 -22.99 -1.30
N PHE A 474 -4.49 -21.91 -1.13
CA PHE A 474 -4.53 -21.05 0.04
C PHE A 474 -5.16 -19.69 -0.32
N ASP A 475 -6.48 -19.61 -0.21
CA ASP A 475 -7.24 -18.37 -0.48
C ASP A 475 -8.36 -18.18 0.56
N GLN A 476 -7.97 -17.85 1.78
CA GLN A 476 -8.89 -17.78 2.93
C GLN A 476 -10.03 -16.78 2.73
N TYR A 477 -9.81 -15.68 2.00
CA TYR A 477 -10.77 -14.58 1.84
C TYR A 477 -11.18 -14.34 0.39
N GLY A 478 -10.72 -15.14 -0.56
CA GLY A 478 -11.05 -15.00 -1.98
C GLY A 478 -10.22 -13.96 -2.73
N TYR A 479 -9.19 -13.39 -2.12
CA TYR A 479 -8.36 -12.35 -2.75
C TYR A 479 -7.55 -12.88 -3.94
N ARG A 480 -7.06 -14.12 -3.88
CA ARG A 480 -6.32 -14.74 -4.97
C ARG A 480 -7.24 -15.07 -6.16
N ALA A 481 -8.48 -15.50 -5.89
CA ALA A 481 -9.49 -15.72 -6.92
C ALA A 481 -9.89 -14.40 -7.61
N ASP A 482 -10.08 -13.32 -6.84
CA ASP A 482 -10.30 -11.98 -7.39
C ASP A 482 -9.13 -11.54 -8.28
N PHE A 483 -7.88 -11.79 -7.86
CA PHE A 483 -6.68 -11.48 -8.66
C PHE A 483 -6.67 -12.19 -10.01
N VAL A 484 -7.04 -13.47 -10.06
CA VAL A 484 -7.18 -14.21 -11.33
C VAL A 484 -8.22 -13.53 -12.25
N ASP A 485 -9.31 -13.02 -11.71
CA ASP A 485 -10.32 -12.31 -12.50
C ASP A 485 -9.83 -10.92 -12.94
N ILE A 486 -9.02 -10.23 -12.12
CA ILE A 486 -8.33 -8.99 -12.49
C ILE A 486 -7.35 -9.21 -13.64
N ILE A 487 -6.56 -10.29 -13.65
CA ILE A 487 -5.67 -10.63 -14.78
C ILE A 487 -6.48 -10.81 -16.06
N LYS A 488 -7.62 -11.55 -16.01
CA LYS A 488 -8.50 -11.75 -17.17
C LYS A 488 -9.10 -10.44 -17.70
N ALA A 489 -9.39 -9.49 -16.80
CA ALA A 489 -9.88 -8.18 -17.18
C ALA A 489 -8.77 -7.34 -17.85
N ALA A 490 -7.58 -7.31 -17.27
CA ALA A 490 -6.41 -6.60 -17.82
C ALA A 490 -6.03 -7.14 -19.22
N GLU A 491 -6.03 -8.47 -19.42
CA GLU A 491 -5.78 -9.09 -20.72
C GLU A 491 -6.77 -8.58 -21.80
N LYS A 492 -8.05 -8.43 -21.46
CA LYS A 492 -9.06 -7.90 -22.37
C LYS A 492 -8.89 -6.42 -22.67
N ILE A 493 -8.44 -5.63 -21.71
CA ILE A 493 -8.16 -4.19 -21.88
C ILE A 493 -6.96 -4.05 -22.81
N SER A 494 -5.84 -4.69 -22.48
CA SER A 494 -4.60 -4.64 -23.28
C SER A 494 -4.76 -5.15 -24.72
N ALA A 495 -5.72 -6.03 -25.00
CA ALA A 495 -5.97 -6.52 -26.38
C ALA A 495 -6.76 -5.52 -27.25
N LYS A 496 -7.25 -4.40 -26.68
CA LYS A 496 -7.98 -3.35 -27.41
C LYS A 496 -7.09 -2.17 -27.79
N ASP A 497 -5.99 -1.98 -27.06
CA ASP A 497 -4.94 -0.98 -27.29
C ASP A 497 -3.97 -1.48 -28.38
#